data_db0767fe6026a2edafbb127a6080824c
#
_entry.id   db0767fe6026a2edafbb127a6080824c
#
_cell.length_a   1.000
_cell.length_b   1.000
_cell.length_c   1.000
_cell.angle_alpha   90.00
_cell.angle_beta   90.00
_cell.angle_gamma   90.00
#
_symmetry.space_group_name_H-M   'P 1'
#
loop_
_entity.id
_entity.type
_entity.pdbx_description
1 polymer ?
#
loop_
_entity_poly.entity_id
_entity_poly.type
_entity_poly.pdbx_seq_one_letter_code
_entity_poly.pdbx_strand_id
1 'polypeptide(L)'
;MQVGSDRIANSIAATDSRNNYIIIDFGTATTFDVLIKNKYLGGIISPGINLSLNTLISKASLIPEINLKKISNVIGKNTLDAVRSGFFWGYAGLIDNMIKLVKRQTKSSFKIIL
;
A
#
# COMPACT_ATOMS: atom_id res chain seq x y z
N MET A 1 -14.91 -5.28 -9.39
CA MET A 1 -14.51 -3.87 -9.55
C MET A 1 -13.63 -3.72 -10.77
N GLN A 2 -13.95 -2.77 -11.62
CA GLN A 2 -13.13 -2.51 -12.80
C GLN A 2 -12.00 -1.54 -12.46
N VAL A 3 -10.84 -1.81 -13.01
CA VAL A 3 -9.71 -0.88 -12.95
C VAL A 3 -9.92 0.17 -14.03
N GLY A 4 -9.79 1.45 -13.71
CA GLY A 4 -9.98 2.53 -14.66
C GLY A 4 -8.98 2.48 -15.80
N SER A 5 -9.44 2.83 -17.02
CA SER A 5 -8.60 2.80 -18.22
C SER A 5 -7.41 3.74 -18.12
N ASP A 6 -7.57 4.92 -17.50
CA ASP A 6 -6.47 5.88 -17.29
C ASP A 6 -5.38 5.30 -16.43
N ARG A 7 -5.76 4.55 -15.40
CA ARG A 7 -4.84 3.88 -14.51
C ARG A 7 -4.00 2.84 -15.27
N ILE A 8 -4.64 2.03 -16.09
CA ILE A 8 -3.97 1.02 -16.90
C ILE A 8 -2.99 1.69 -17.87
N ALA A 9 -3.43 2.75 -18.57
CA ALA A 9 -2.57 3.46 -19.49
C ALA A 9 -1.36 4.09 -18.81
N ASN A 10 -1.55 4.71 -17.64
CA ASN A 10 -0.47 5.32 -16.88
C ASN A 10 0.53 4.26 -16.38
N SER A 11 0.03 3.12 -15.93
CA SER A 11 0.88 2.02 -15.48
C SER A 11 1.76 1.50 -16.62
N ILE A 12 1.20 1.28 -17.79
CA ILE A 12 1.95 0.79 -18.96
C ILE A 12 2.98 1.83 -19.40
N ALA A 13 2.63 3.10 -19.41
CA ALA A 13 3.53 4.17 -19.80
C ALA A 13 4.75 4.31 -18.88
N ALA A 14 4.62 3.94 -17.62
CA ALA A 14 5.68 4.05 -16.62
C ALA A 14 6.69 2.89 -16.68
N THR A 15 6.45 1.87 -17.50
CA THR A 15 7.23 0.63 -17.48
C THR A 15 7.82 0.29 -18.85
N ASP A 16 8.73 -0.68 -18.84
CA ASP A 16 9.29 -1.23 -20.08
C ASP A 16 8.95 -2.72 -20.22
N SER A 17 9.24 -3.30 -21.38
CA SER A 17 8.93 -4.70 -21.68
C SER A 17 9.96 -5.69 -21.14
N ARG A 18 11.06 -5.21 -20.55
CA ARG A 18 12.15 -6.07 -20.07
C ARG A 18 11.96 -6.57 -18.66
N ASN A 19 11.22 -5.81 -17.85
CA ASN A 19 11.05 -6.09 -16.44
C ASN A 19 9.59 -6.25 -16.07
N ASN A 20 9.35 -6.87 -14.94
CA ASN A 20 8.04 -6.92 -14.30
C ASN A 20 7.97 -5.85 -13.24
N TYR A 21 6.82 -5.23 -13.05
CA TYR A 21 6.66 -4.12 -12.11
C TYR A 21 5.45 -4.29 -11.23
N ILE A 22 5.61 -3.89 -9.98
CA ILE A 22 4.48 -3.60 -9.10
C ILE A 22 4.53 -2.09 -8.85
N ILE A 23 3.48 -1.39 -9.26
CA ILE A 23 3.37 0.06 -9.07
C ILE A 23 2.44 0.29 -7.88
N ILE A 24 2.97 0.95 -6.85
CA ILE A 24 2.22 1.22 -5.62
C ILE A 24 1.89 2.71 -5.57
N ASP A 25 0.61 3.02 -5.44
CA ASP A 25 0.13 4.39 -5.31
C ASP A 25 -0.54 4.57 -3.96
N PHE A 26 -0.09 5.58 -3.22
CA PHE A 26 -0.62 5.92 -1.91
C PHE A 26 -1.57 7.11 -2.04
N GLY A 27 -2.80 6.85 -2.43
CA GLY A 27 -3.83 7.86 -2.54
C GLY A 27 -4.92 7.67 -1.50
N THR A 28 -6.17 7.98 -1.86
CA THR A 28 -7.35 7.70 -1.04
C THR A 28 -7.42 6.22 -0.71
N ALA A 29 -7.06 5.38 -1.68
CA ALA A 29 -6.77 3.97 -1.45
C ALA A 29 -5.30 3.71 -1.73
N THR A 30 -4.74 2.67 -1.13
CA THR A 30 -3.41 2.16 -1.48
C THR A 30 -3.61 1.10 -2.55
N THR A 31 -3.01 1.30 -3.70
CA THR A 31 -3.23 0.44 -4.85
C THR A 31 -1.93 -0.14 -5.36
N PHE A 32 -2.04 -1.37 -5.87
CA PHE A 32 -0.91 -2.10 -6.43
C PHE A 32 -1.30 -2.52 -7.85
N ASP A 33 -0.61 -2.01 -8.84
CA ASP A 33 -0.80 -2.42 -10.22
C ASP A 33 0.32 -3.33 -10.65
N VAL A 34 -0.02 -4.50 -11.19
CA VAL A 34 0.93 -5.56 -11.51
C VAL A 34 1.08 -5.67 -13.01
N LEU A 35 2.32 -5.51 -13.48
CA LEU A 35 2.66 -5.63 -14.91
C LEU A 35 3.73 -6.68 -15.11
N ILE A 36 3.51 -7.56 -16.07
CA ILE A 36 4.48 -8.57 -16.49
C ILE A 36 4.81 -8.32 -17.96
N LYS A 37 6.07 -7.99 -18.23
CA LYS A 37 6.55 -7.71 -19.60
C LYS A 37 5.66 -6.69 -20.30
N ASN A 38 5.37 -5.59 -19.61
CA ASN A 38 4.56 -4.47 -20.09
C ASN A 38 3.08 -4.82 -20.34
N LYS A 39 2.61 -5.95 -19.82
CA LYS A 39 1.20 -6.34 -19.87
C LYS A 39 0.58 -6.15 -18.50
N TYR A 40 -0.54 -5.44 -18.45
CA TYR A 40 -1.26 -5.24 -17.20
C TYR A 40 -1.95 -6.53 -16.78
N LEU A 41 -1.52 -7.11 -15.67
CA LEU A 41 -2.08 -8.36 -15.15
C LEU A 41 -3.32 -8.12 -14.29
N GLY A 42 -3.35 -7.05 -13.57
CA GLY A 42 -4.41 -6.71 -12.63
C GLY A 42 -3.89 -5.89 -11.48
N GLY A 43 -4.73 -5.68 -10.49
CA GLY A 43 -4.36 -4.84 -9.37
C GLY A 43 -4.94 -5.30 -8.05
N ILE A 44 -4.48 -4.65 -7.00
CA ILE A 44 -4.97 -4.81 -5.63
C ILE A 44 -5.32 -3.43 -5.11
N ILE A 45 -6.47 -3.31 -4.46
CA ILE A 45 -6.90 -2.05 -3.85
C ILE A 45 -7.11 -2.30 -2.36
N SER A 46 -6.38 -1.57 -1.54
CA SER A 46 -6.48 -1.62 -0.09
C SER A 46 -6.93 -0.27 0.46
N PRO A 47 -7.50 -0.22 1.66
CA PRO A 47 -7.83 1.06 2.28
C PRO A 47 -6.60 1.97 2.36
N GLY A 48 -6.78 3.26 2.11
CA GLY A 48 -5.70 4.23 2.24
C GLY A 48 -5.33 4.43 3.71
N ILE A 49 -4.04 4.65 3.97
CA ILE A 49 -3.53 4.80 5.32
C ILE A 49 -4.13 6.02 6.03
N ASN A 50 -4.19 7.17 5.35
CA ASN A 50 -4.72 8.40 5.94
C ASN A 50 -6.24 8.31 6.14
N LEU A 51 -6.96 7.69 5.22
CA LEU A 51 -8.40 7.48 5.36
C LEU A 51 -8.70 6.59 6.56
N SER A 52 -7.96 5.50 6.71
CA SER A 52 -8.12 4.58 7.83
C SER A 52 -7.80 5.26 9.17
N LEU A 53 -6.74 6.05 9.20
CA LEU A 53 -6.34 6.78 10.40
C LEU A 53 -7.39 7.83 10.77
N ASN A 54 -7.87 8.60 9.81
CA ASN A 54 -8.90 9.62 10.05
C ASN A 54 -10.21 9.00 10.53
N THR A 55 -10.59 7.85 10.00
CA THR A 55 -11.77 7.13 10.46
C THR A 55 -11.61 6.68 11.90
N LEU A 56 -10.46 6.17 12.27
CA LEU A 56 -10.18 5.77 13.65
C LEU A 56 -10.24 6.97 14.60
N ILE A 57 -9.61 8.07 14.22
CA ILE A 57 -9.62 9.30 15.03
C ILE A 57 -11.04 9.84 15.23
N SER A 58 -11.86 9.85 14.18
CA SER A 58 -13.22 10.36 14.25
C SER A 58 -14.16 9.47 15.06
N LYS A 59 -13.89 8.17 15.14
CA LYS A 59 -14.71 7.19 15.85
C LYS A 59 -14.29 7.00 17.31
N ALA A 60 -13.01 7.24 17.62
CA ALA A 60 -12.46 7.05 18.95
C ALA A 60 -12.11 8.39 19.57
N SER A 61 -13.02 8.95 20.36
CA SER A 61 -12.89 10.29 20.94
C SER A 61 -11.68 10.47 21.85
N LEU A 62 -11.04 9.39 22.29
CA LEU A 62 -9.87 9.44 23.16
C LEU A 62 -8.56 9.47 22.40
N ILE A 63 -8.61 9.35 21.07
CA ILE A 63 -7.40 9.36 20.24
C ILE A 63 -7.23 10.74 19.64
N PRO A 64 -6.17 11.48 20.00
CA PRO A 64 -5.92 12.81 19.44
C PRO A 64 -5.46 12.68 17.99
N GLU A 65 -5.49 13.81 17.26
CA GLU A 65 -4.92 13.87 15.94
C GLU A 65 -3.44 13.46 15.98
N ILE A 66 -3.04 12.55 15.08
CA ILE A 66 -1.74 11.93 15.12
C ILE A 66 -1.05 12.05 13.77
N ASN A 67 0.19 12.49 13.77
CA ASN A 67 1.06 12.38 12.61
C ASN A 67 1.70 11.00 12.59
N LEU A 68 1.64 10.33 11.44
CA LEU A 68 2.30 9.04 11.27
C LEU A 68 3.80 9.26 11.16
N LYS A 69 4.52 8.62 12.07
CA LYS A 69 5.98 8.63 12.09
C LYS A 69 6.48 7.22 12.27
N LYS A 70 7.69 6.97 11.77
CA LYS A 70 8.36 5.72 12.08
C LYS A 70 8.65 5.69 13.58
N ILE A 71 8.29 4.60 14.22
CA ILE A 71 8.65 4.34 15.60
C ILE A 71 9.51 3.10 15.67
N SER A 72 10.52 3.13 16.55
CA SER A 72 11.47 2.03 16.68
C SER A 72 10.91 0.85 17.47
N ASN A 73 9.99 1.11 18.40
CA ASN A 73 9.37 0.06 19.21
C ASN A 73 8.00 -0.31 18.66
N VAL A 74 7.75 -1.61 18.50
CA VAL A 74 6.45 -2.09 18.03
C VAL A 74 5.39 -1.92 19.11
N ILE A 75 5.73 -2.21 20.38
CA ILE A 75 4.80 -2.10 21.48
C ILE A 75 4.77 -0.66 21.97
N GLY A 76 3.63 0.00 21.80
CA GLY A 76 3.41 1.35 22.30
C GLY A 76 2.98 1.34 23.76
N LYS A 77 3.57 2.22 24.57
CA LYS A 77 3.27 2.30 26.01
C LYS A 77 2.22 3.35 26.34
N ASN A 78 1.77 4.09 25.36
CA ASN A 78 0.68 5.05 25.48
C ASN A 78 -0.18 4.99 24.21
N THR A 79 -1.35 5.59 24.25
CA THR A 79 -2.29 5.52 23.12
C THR A 79 -1.69 6.07 21.83
N LEU A 80 -0.97 7.19 21.90
CA LEU A 80 -0.36 7.81 20.73
C LEU A 80 0.63 6.86 20.05
N ASP A 81 1.55 6.30 20.79
CA ASP A 81 2.56 5.39 20.26
C ASP A 81 1.95 4.07 19.83
N ALA A 82 0.92 3.58 20.53
CA ALA A 82 0.21 2.37 20.15
C ALA A 82 -0.46 2.53 18.77
N VAL A 83 -1.12 3.66 18.52
CA VAL A 83 -1.74 3.96 17.22
C VAL A 83 -0.69 4.12 16.13
N ARG A 84 0.38 4.86 16.41
CA ARG A 84 1.49 5.02 15.47
C ARG A 84 2.10 3.67 15.09
N SER A 85 2.32 2.81 16.06
CA SER A 85 2.86 1.47 15.83
C SER A 85 1.98 0.65 14.90
N GLY A 86 0.68 0.60 15.20
CA GLY A 86 -0.27 -0.16 14.39
C GLY A 86 -0.33 0.31 12.95
N PHE A 87 -0.36 1.62 12.74
CA PHE A 87 -0.39 2.16 11.38
C PHE A 87 0.93 2.02 10.65
N PHE A 88 2.06 2.32 11.30
CA PHE A 88 3.36 2.22 10.63
C PHE A 88 3.70 0.77 10.31
N TRP A 89 3.77 -0.08 11.33
CA TRP A 89 4.16 -1.48 11.14
C TRP A 89 3.10 -2.30 10.44
N GLY A 90 1.83 -1.97 10.69
CA GLY A 90 0.71 -2.64 10.02
C GLY A 90 0.71 -2.38 8.53
N TYR A 91 0.91 -1.14 8.09
CA TYR A 91 0.97 -0.82 6.66
C TYR A 91 2.26 -1.28 6.00
N ALA A 92 3.39 -1.21 6.70
CA ALA A 92 4.63 -1.81 6.20
C ALA A 92 4.45 -3.31 5.94
N GLY A 93 3.81 -4.00 6.89
CA GLY A 93 3.51 -5.42 6.74
C GLY A 93 2.51 -5.69 5.62
N LEU A 94 1.50 -4.85 5.47
CA LEU A 94 0.53 -4.97 4.37
C LEU A 94 1.24 -4.90 3.02
N ILE A 95 2.07 -3.89 2.82
CA ILE A 95 2.79 -3.69 1.56
C ILE A 95 3.74 -4.86 1.29
N ASP A 96 4.55 -5.23 2.27
CA ASP A 96 5.50 -6.33 2.14
C ASP A 96 4.79 -7.64 1.84
N ASN A 97 3.68 -7.91 2.51
CA ASN A 97 2.92 -9.12 2.31
C ASN A 97 2.25 -9.17 0.93
N MET A 98 1.71 -8.05 0.46
CA MET A 98 1.11 -7.99 -0.88
C MET A 98 2.15 -8.25 -1.97
N ILE A 99 3.33 -7.65 -1.85
CA ILE A 99 4.44 -7.90 -2.79
C ILE A 99 4.81 -9.39 -2.78
N LYS A 100 4.93 -9.98 -1.60
CA LYS A 100 5.27 -11.38 -1.43
C LYS A 100 4.21 -12.30 -2.07
N LEU A 101 2.93 -12.00 -1.87
CA LEU A 101 1.85 -12.80 -2.42
C LEU A 101 1.80 -12.69 -3.95
N VAL A 102 2.03 -11.50 -4.50
CA VAL A 102 2.10 -11.31 -5.97
C VAL A 102 3.24 -12.13 -6.56
N LYS A 103 4.43 -12.06 -5.95
CA LYS A 103 5.59 -12.84 -6.39
C LYS A 103 5.31 -14.34 -6.36
N ARG A 104 4.64 -14.79 -5.31
CA ARG A 104 4.31 -16.22 -5.15
C ARG A 104 3.30 -16.69 -6.19
N GLN A 105 2.25 -15.90 -6.43
CA GLN A 105 1.22 -16.24 -7.40
C GLN A 105 1.77 -16.29 -8.83
N THR A 106 2.60 -15.33 -9.19
CA THR A 106 3.12 -15.20 -10.55
C THR A 106 4.42 -15.96 -10.78
N LYS A 107 5.06 -16.41 -9.71
CA LYS A 107 6.38 -17.05 -9.74
C LYS A 107 7.41 -16.21 -10.48
N SER A 108 7.36 -14.91 -10.28
CA SER A 108 8.18 -13.92 -10.96
C SER A 108 8.79 -12.95 -9.96
N SER A 109 9.87 -12.30 -10.37
CA SER A 109 10.46 -11.19 -9.63
C SER A 109 9.97 -9.86 -10.21
N PHE A 110 9.98 -8.83 -9.39
CA PHE A 110 9.41 -7.52 -9.75
C PHE A 110 10.31 -6.39 -9.28
N LYS A 111 10.32 -5.31 -10.05
CA LYS A 111 10.79 -4.01 -9.59
C LYS A 111 9.60 -3.26 -9.01
N ILE A 112 9.85 -2.51 -7.94
CA ILE A 112 8.80 -1.77 -7.25
C ILE A 112 8.91 -0.30 -7.63
N ILE A 113 7.80 0.29 -8.07
CA ILE A 113 7.69 1.71 -8.36
C ILE A 113 6.70 2.31 -7.34
N LEU A 114 7.10 3.40 -6.70
CA LEU A 114 6.27 4.11 -5.74
C LEU A 114 5.71 5.38 -6.33
#